data_b970052fb87b3c7e6225d04a9e2cef1c
#
_entry.id   b970052fb87b3c7e6225d04a9e2cef1c
#
_cell.length_a   1.000
_cell.length_b   1.000
_cell.length_c   1.000
_cell.angle_alpha   90.00
_cell.angle_beta   90.00
_cell.angle_gamma   90.00
#
_symmetry.space_group_name_H-M   'P 1'
#
loop_
_entity.id
_entity.type
_entity.pdbx_description
1 polymer ?
#
loop_
_entity_poly.entity_id
_entity_poly.type
_entity_poly.pdbx_seq_one_letter_code
_entity_poly.pdbx_strand_id
1 'polypeptide(L)'
;MSNAKNLSNKVRHSAASVRSIVRSHERDDADTREYLRFIASLHEEWDRLESEGNDSVLPRRPLMEAILAETRHGKQVEMPATDLGPYSMSEFSLRALIRRAVDSAPGARSLRSSFEHAPSSEEHRGLGVPEVVSCRVSAHGAVESLPQLAQQVREAVREACDKNLGVSPTVNVHIEDIHHDD
;
A
#
# COMPACT_ATOMS: atom_id res chain seq x y z
N MET A 1 -43.39 -44.69 -13.04
CA MET A 1 -42.28 -45.05 -12.11
C MET A 1 -40.97 -44.25 -12.32
N SER A 2 -41.00 -43.14 -13.08
CA SER A 2 -39.77 -42.38 -13.44
C SER A 2 -39.44 -41.22 -12.49
N ASN A 3 -40.40 -40.74 -11.68
CA ASN A 3 -40.23 -39.52 -10.88
C ASN A 3 -39.48 -39.69 -9.54
N ALA A 4 -39.49 -40.92 -8.98
CA ALA A 4 -38.85 -41.21 -7.69
C ALA A 4 -37.31 -41.31 -7.79
N LYS A 5 -36.78 -41.75 -8.95
CA LYS A 5 -35.31 -41.81 -9.18
C LYS A 5 -34.67 -40.44 -9.35
N ASN A 6 -35.42 -39.47 -9.88
CA ASN A 6 -34.90 -38.11 -10.11
C ASN A 6 -34.82 -37.29 -8.81
N LEU A 7 -35.77 -37.48 -7.88
CA LEU A 7 -35.70 -36.83 -6.55
C LEU A 7 -34.54 -37.37 -5.69
N SER A 8 -34.33 -38.69 -5.73
CA SER A 8 -33.26 -39.35 -4.97
C SER A 8 -31.86 -38.89 -5.42
N ASN A 9 -31.69 -38.66 -6.74
CA ASN A 9 -30.40 -38.15 -7.27
C ASN A 9 -30.15 -36.68 -6.92
N LYS A 10 -31.19 -35.84 -6.94
CA LYS A 10 -31.10 -34.42 -6.58
C LYS A 10 -30.74 -34.21 -5.11
N VAL A 11 -31.30 -35.04 -4.22
CA VAL A 11 -31.01 -35.02 -2.77
C VAL A 11 -29.57 -35.49 -2.49
N ARG A 12 -29.08 -36.51 -3.21
CA ARG A 12 -27.69 -36.99 -3.06
C ARG A 12 -26.65 -35.96 -3.51
N HIS A 13 -26.90 -35.22 -4.59
CA HIS A 13 -25.99 -34.14 -5.05
C HIS A 13 -25.97 -32.93 -4.08
N SER A 14 -27.14 -32.60 -3.50
CA SER A 14 -27.22 -31.54 -2.48
C SER A 14 -26.45 -31.90 -1.20
N ALA A 15 -26.60 -33.14 -0.72
CA ALA A 15 -25.90 -33.61 0.48
C ALA A 15 -24.38 -33.73 0.29
N ALA A 16 -23.90 -34.06 -0.90
CA ALA A 16 -22.48 -34.09 -1.24
C ALA A 16 -21.87 -32.68 -1.27
N SER A 17 -22.61 -31.71 -1.82
CA SER A 17 -22.20 -30.31 -1.86
C SER A 17 -22.12 -29.69 -0.46
N VAL A 18 -23.09 -29.93 0.41
CA VAL A 18 -23.06 -29.44 1.80
C VAL A 18 -21.93 -30.08 2.59
N ARG A 19 -21.64 -31.37 2.40
CA ARG A 19 -20.50 -32.04 3.04
C ARG A 19 -19.16 -31.52 2.57
N SER A 20 -19.01 -31.07 1.32
CA SER A 20 -17.78 -30.47 0.82
C SER A 20 -17.54 -29.07 1.43
N ILE A 21 -18.61 -28.28 1.58
CA ILE A 21 -18.54 -26.94 2.19
C ILE A 21 -18.22 -27.05 3.69
N VAL A 22 -18.85 -28.00 4.40
CA VAL A 22 -18.53 -28.21 5.83
C VAL A 22 -17.08 -28.67 6.02
N ARG A 23 -16.57 -29.56 5.16
CA ARG A 23 -15.15 -29.99 5.24
C ARG A 23 -14.14 -28.90 4.89
N SER A 24 -14.48 -27.97 4.01
CA SER A 24 -13.61 -26.82 3.75
C SER A 24 -13.57 -25.87 4.95
N HIS A 25 -14.71 -25.60 5.57
CA HIS A 25 -14.79 -24.78 6.79
C HIS A 25 -14.03 -25.40 7.97
N GLU A 26 -14.19 -26.72 8.17
CA GLU A 26 -13.45 -27.43 9.22
C GLU A 26 -11.93 -27.43 9.00
N ARG A 27 -11.45 -27.43 7.74
CA ARG A 27 -10.02 -27.27 7.42
C ARG A 27 -9.53 -25.86 7.69
N ASP A 28 -10.27 -24.84 7.24
CA ASP A 28 -9.94 -23.45 7.49
C ASP A 28 -9.86 -23.17 9.00
N ASP A 29 -10.75 -23.74 9.80
CA ASP A 29 -10.72 -23.64 11.26
C ASP A 29 -9.56 -24.43 11.89
N ALA A 30 -9.11 -25.52 11.28
CA ALA A 30 -7.98 -26.30 11.76
C ALA A 30 -6.67 -25.56 11.44
N ASP A 31 -6.51 -25.06 10.23
CA ASP A 31 -5.34 -24.29 9.79
C ASP A 31 -5.21 -22.99 10.58
N THR A 32 -6.32 -22.30 10.84
CA THR A 32 -6.36 -21.11 11.68
C THR A 32 -5.93 -21.42 13.12
N ARG A 33 -6.39 -22.53 13.69
CA ARG A 33 -6.00 -22.95 15.05
C ARG A 33 -4.53 -23.35 15.11
N GLU A 34 -4.00 -24.00 14.10
CA GLU A 34 -2.58 -24.35 14.00
C GLU A 34 -1.73 -23.09 13.90
N TYR A 35 -2.12 -22.13 13.06
CA TYR A 35 -1.46 -20.83 12.95
C TYR A 35 -1.45 -20.07 14.28
N LEU A 36 -2.57 -20.01 14.99
CA LEU A 36 -2.65 -19.34 16.29
C LEU A 36 -1.77 -20.04 17.35
N ARG A 37 -1.68 -21.36 17.33
CA ARG A 37 -0.74 -22.11 18.20
C ARG A 37 0.72 -21.81 17.86
N PHE A 38 1.04 -21.70 16.58
CA PHE A 38 2.38 -21.30 16.13
C PHE A 38 2.74 -19.90 16.62
N ILE A 39 1.83 -18.94 16.48
CA ILE A 39 2.03 -17.58 17.01
C ILE A 39 2.19 -17.59 18.52
N ALA A 40 1.38 -18.35 19.25
CA ALA A 40 1.50 -18.47 20.70
C ALA A 40 2.86 -19.06 21.11
N SER A 41 3.32 -20.11 20.42
CA SER A 41 4.64 -20.71 20.70
C SER A 41 5.80 -19.75 20.43
N LEU A 42 5.69 -18.92 19.39
CA LEU A 42 6.68 -17.86 19.14
C LEU A 42 6.71 -16.82 20.26
N HIS A 43 5.56 -16.41 20.79
CA HIS A 43 5.51 -15.48 21.91
C HIS A 43 6.13 -16.09 23.18
N GLU A 44 5.84 -17.36 23.51
CA GLU A 44 6.45 -18.06 24.63
C GLU A 44 7.98 -18.19 24.49
N GLU A 45 8.46 -18.49 23.28
CA GLU A 45 9.89 -18.55 22.99
C GLU A 45 10.56 -17.18 23.11
N TRP A 46 9.88 -16.11 22.67
CA TRP A 46 10.35 -14.75 22.82
C TRP A 46 10.41 -14.32 24.29
N ASP A 47 9.37 -14.59 25.08
CA ASP A 47 9.32 -14.30 26.51
C ASP A 47 10.44 -15.07 27.25
N ARG A 48 10.71 -16.32 26.85
CA ARG A 48 11.81 -17.11 27.40
C ARG A 48 13.16 -16.50 27.06
N LEU A 49 13.41 -16.16 25.80
CA LEU A 49 14.64 -15.50 25.34
C LEU A 49 14.83 -14.14 26.02
N GLU A 50 13.74 -13.43 26.30
CA GLU A 50 13.77 -12.15 27.00
C GLU A 50 14.09 -12.32 28.48
N SER A 51 13.62 -13.40 29.10
CA SER A 51 13.93 -13.74 30.52
C SER A 51 15.35 -14.29 30.71
N GLU A 52 15.85 -15.08 29.73
CA GLU A 52 17.20 -15.66 29.75
C GLU A 52 18.27 -14.67 29.27
N GLY A 53 17.87 -13.64 28.49
CA GLY A 53 18.76 -12.73 27.78
C GLY A 53 19.13 -11.45 28.51
N ASN A 54 19.09 -11.43 29.84
CA ASN A 54 19.43 -10.23 30.62
C ASN A 54 20.90 -9.76 30.50
N ASP A 55 21.74 -10.51 29.74
CA ASP A 55 23.16 -10.19 29.51
C ASP A 55 23.56 -9.99 28.04
N SER A 56 22.65 -10.10 27.06
CA SER A 56 23.02 -9.87 25.68
C SER A 56 22.94 -8.37 25.31
N VAL A 57 24.11 -7.81 25.12
CA VAL A 57 24.47 -6.42 24.81
C VAL A 57 23.93 -5.90 23.45
N LEU A 58 22.90 -6.48 22.88
CA LEU A 58 22.27 -5.92 21.68
C LEU A 58 21.14 -4.97 22.10
N PRO A 59 21.26 -3.70 21.77
CA PRO A 59 20.24 -2.71 22.08
C PRO A 59 18.99 -2.99 21.23
N ARG A 60 18.10 -3.85 21.72
CA ARG A 60 16.88 -4.27 21.02
C ARG A 60 15.98 -3.09 20.65
N ARG A 61 15.90 -2.09 21.55
CA ARG A 61 15.11 -0.88 21.31
C ARG A 61 15.61 -0.05 20.11
N PRO A 62 16.90 0.31 20.02
CA PRO A 62 17.40 1.03 18.84
C PRO A 62 17.28 0.23 17.53
N LEU A 63 17.44 -1.11 17.59
CA LEU A 63 17.28 -1.96 16.40
C LEU A 63 15.82 -2.01 15.94
N MET A 64 14.88 -2.20 16.87
CA MET A 64 13.44 -2.16 16.55
C MET A 64 13.00 -0.78 16.07
N GLU A 65 13.49 0.28 16.68
CA GLU A 65 13.22 1.65 16.25
C GLU A 65 13.82 1.92 14.86
N ALA A 66 15.00 1.40 14.56
CA ALA A 66 15.60 1.49 13.23
C ALA A 66 14.80 0.70 12.18
N ILE A 67 14.38 -0.53 12.47
CA ILE A 67 13.54 -1.35 11.58
C ILE A 67 12.18 -0.67 11.37
N LEU A 68 11.53 -0.16 12.42
CA LEU A 68 10.29 0.56 12.32
C LEU A 68 10.43 1.89 11.58
N ALA A 69 11.56 2.57 11.73
CA ALA A 69 11.86 3.77 10.97
C ALA A 69 12.00 3.44 9.48
N GLU A 70 12.72 2.39 9.14
CA GLU A 70 12.94 1.96 7.76
C GLU A 70 11.63 1.50 7.08
N THR A 71 10.81 0.71 7.78
CA THR A 71 9.48 0.31 7.28
C THR A 71 8.50 1.46 7.13
N ARG A 72 8.60 2.51 7.96
CA ARG A 72 7.78 3.72 7.84
C ARG A 72 8.17 4.61 6.67
N HIS A 73 9.42 4.61 6.26
CA HIS A 73 9.91 5.48 5.17
C HIS A 73 9.65 4.90 3.77
N GLY A 74 9.34 3.61 3.67
CA GLY A 74 9.17 2.93 2.38
C GLY A 74 10.49 2.75 1.64
N LYS A 75 10.41 2.35 0.37
CA LYS A 75 11.59 2.16 -0.47
C LYS A 75 12.27 3.50 -0.76
N GLN A 76 13.60 3.45 -0.92
CA GLN A 76 14.36 4.60 -1.38
C GLN A 76 14.17 4.77 -2.88
N VAL A 77 13.96 6.01 -3.31
CA VAL A 77 13.79 6.42 -4.70
C VAL A 77 14.99 7.27 -5.09
N GLU A 78 15.67 6.89 -6.16
CA GLU A 78 16.78 7.67 -6.72
C GLU A 78 16.23 8.97 -7.31
N MET A 79 16.96 10.04 -7.10
CA MET A 79 16.66 11.37 -7.64
C MET A 79 17.78 11.81 -8.58
N PRO A 80 17.51 12.75 -9.51
CA PRO A 80 18.56 13.34 -10.32
C PRO A 80 19.67 13.91 -9.45
N ALA A 81 20.92 13.70 -9.86
CA ALA A 81 22.07 14.25 -9.14
C ALA A 81 22.00 15.78 -9.12
N THR A 82 22.35 16.36 -7.98
CA THR A 82 22.49 17.80 -7.80
C THR A 82 23.97 18.19 -7.83
N ASP A 83 24.25 19.48 -7.79
CA ASP A 83 25.62 20.00 -7.65
C ASP A 83 26.34 19.47 -6.39
N LEU A 84 25.58 19.02 -5.39
CA LEU A 84 26.10 18.42 -4.16
C LEU A 84 26.29 16.89 -4.28
N GLY A 85 25.93 16.30 -5.41
CA GLY A 85 26.07 14.88 -5.68
C GLY A 85 24.73 14.14 -5.82
N PRO A 86 24.78 12.80 -5.98
CA PRO A 86 23.60 11.95 -6.05
C PRO A 86 22.89 11.88 -4.69
N TYR A 87 21.56 11.83 -4.71
CA TYR A 87 20.76 11.67 -3.50
C TYR A 87 19.55 10.76 -3.76
N SER A 88 18.99 10.25 -2.69
CA SER A 88 17.74 9.48 -2.71
C SER A 88 16.79 10.03 -1.65
N MET A 89 15.51 9.80 -1.87
CA MET A 89 14.47 10.14 -0.89
C MET A 89 13.55 8.93 -0.66
N SER A 90 12.87 8.90 0.48
CA SER A 90 11.91 7.83 0.74
C SER A 90 10.66 8.01 -0.13
N GLU A 91 10.08 6.90 -0.57
CA GLU A 91 8.79 6.92 -1.28
C GLU A 91 7.69 7.58 -0.44
N PHE A 92 7.77 7.50 0.89
CA PHE A 92 6.88 8.19 1.81
C PHE A 92 6.97 9.72 1.67
N SER A 93 8.19 10.25 1.60
CA SER A 93 8.41 11.70 1.41
C SER A 93 7.91 12.17 0.05
N LEU A 94 8.12 11.35 -0.99
CA LEU A 94 7.58 11.60 -2.32
C LEU A 94 6.04 11.64 -2.30
N ARG A 95 5.39 10.67 -1.66
CA ARG A 95 3.92 10.65 -1.47
C ARG A 95 3.40 11.88 -0.73
N ALA A 96 4.12 12.31 0.31
CA ALA A 96 3.75 13.50 1.09
C ALA A 96 3.84 14.78 0.24
N LEU A 97 4.87 14.90 -0.62
CA LEU A 97 5.00 16.01 -1.57
C LEU A 97 3.83 16.04 -2.56
N ILE A 98 3.53 14.90 -3.19
CA ILE A 98 2.42 14.79 -4.15
C ILE A 98 1.07 15.08 -3.49
N ARG A 99 0.82 14.55 -2.30
CA ARG A 99 -0.41 14.84 -1.55
C ARG A 99 -0.58 16.33 -1.33
N ARG A 100 0.46 17.01 -0.85
CA ARG A 100 0.43 18.46 -0.62
C ARG A 100 0.16 19.23 -1.92
N ALA A 101 0.75 18.79 -3.03
CA ALA A 101 0.52 19.41 -4.33
C ALA A 101 -0.93 19.22 -4.81
N VAL A 102 -1.50 18.03 -4.67
CA VAL A 102 -2.93 17.78 -5.00
C VAL A 102 -3.84 18.63 -4.12
N ASP A 103 -3.62 18.63 -2.81
CA ASP A 103 -4.46 19.34 -1.84
C ASP A 103 -4.33 20.88 -1.95
N SER A 104 -3.33 21.39 -2.67
CA SER A 104 -3.21 22.82 -2.99
C SER A 104 -4.13 23.28 -4.12
N ALA A 105 -4.67 22.37 -4.93
CA ALA A 105 -5.64 22.69 -5.97
C ALA A 105 -7.03 22.86 -5.34
N PRO A 106 -7.70 24.05 -5.49
CA PRO A 106 -8.98 24.30 -4.87
C PRO A 106 -10.05 23.28 -5.29
N GLY A 107 -10.70 22.66 -4.31
CA GLY A 107 -11.73 21.64 -4.53
C GLY A 107 -11.18 20.23 -4.79
N ALA A 108 -9.86 20.00 -4.67
CA ALA A 108 -9.26 18.68 -4.75
C ALA A 108 -8.84 18.20 -3.37
N ARG A 109 -9.02 16.89 -3.12
CA ARG A 109 -8.49 16.19 -1.95
C ARG A 109 -7.77 14.92 -2.41
N SER A 110 -6.53 14.74 -2.01
CA SER A 110 -5.74 13.56 -2.34
C SER A 110 -6.25 12.32 -1.60
N LEU A 111 -6.58 11.26 -2.33
CA LEU A 111 -6.93 9.96 -1.78
C LEU A 111 -5.69 9.05 -1.76
N ARG A 112 -5.09 8.83 -2.92
CA ARG A 112 -3.96 7.92 -3.09
C ARG A 112 -3.08 8.36 -4.26
N SER A 113 -1.78 8.12 -4.14
CA SER A 113 -0.83 8.23 -5.26
C SER A 113 -0.07 6.92 -5.47
N SER A 114 0.22 6.60 -6.72
CA SER A 114 1.10 5.50 -7.13
C SER A 114 2.11 6.01 -8.14
N PHE A 115 3.24 5.32 -8.21
CA PHE A 115 4.40 5.71 -9.03
C PHE A 115 4.84 4.55 -9.91
N GLU A 116 5.22 4.87 -11.15
CA GLU A 116 6.01 3.99 -11.99
C GLU A 116 7.40 4.63 -12.09
N HIS A 117 8.42 3.82 -11.89
CA HIS A 117 9.80 4.27 -11.79
C HIS A 117 10.60 3.76 -12.98
N ALA A 118 11.57 4.56 -13.43
CA ALA A 118 12.63 4.08 -14.31
C ALA A 118 13.36 2.89 -13.66
N PRO A 119 14.05 2.05 -14.44
CA PRO A 119 14.96 1.06 -13.90
C PRO A 119 15.99 1.73 -12.97
N SER A 120 16.17 1.19 -11.77
CA SER A 120 17.23 1.67 -10.87
C SER A 120 18.60 1.32 -11.42
N SER A 121 19.63 2.09 -11.05
CA SER A 121 21.01 1.74 -11.36
C SER A 121 21.42 0.43 -10.65
N GLU A 122 22.30 -0.35 -11.28
CA GLU A 122 22.76 -1.64 -10.73
C GLU A 122 23.43 -1.50 -9.36
N GLU A 123 23.92 -0.31 -9.04
CA GLU A 123 24.60 0.00 -7.79
C GLU A 123 23.65 0.28 -6.61
N HIS A 124 22.39 0.59 -6.89
CA HIS A 124 21.40 0.97 -5.88
C HIS A 124 20.26 -0.07 -5.76
N ARG A 125 19.97 -0.47 -4.54
CA ARG A 125 18.84 -1.39 -4.22
C ARG A 125 17.48 -0.68 -4.15
N GLY A 126 17.40 0.55 -4.64
CA GLY A 126 16.20 1.40 -4.59
C GLY A 126 15.31 1.30 -5.83
N LEU A 127 14.38 2.23 -5.89
CA LEU A 127 13.57 2.49 -7.08
C LEU A 127 14.25 3.60 -7.89
N GLY A 128 14.18 3.56 -9.20
CA GLY A 128 14.69 4.64 -10.06
C GLY A 128 13.83 5.91 -9.98
N VAL A 129 14.17 6.91 -10.76
CA VAL A 129 13.43 8.19 -10.84
C VAL A 129 11.97 7.95 -11.23
N PRO A 130 10.99 8.64 -10.62
CA PRO A 130 9.59 8.49 -10.99
C PRO A 130 9.31 9.04 -12.41
N GLU A 131 8.83 8.19 -13.30
CA GLU A 131 8.44 8.54 -14.67
C GLU A 131 6.96 8.86 -14.78
N VAL A 132 6.12 8.12 -14.04
CA VAL A 132 4.67 8.32 -14.02
C VAL A 132 4.18 8.47 -12.60
N VAL A 133 3.36 9.49 -12.37
CA VAL A 133 2.65 9.72 -11.11
C VAL A 133 1.15 9.62 -11.38
N SER A 134 0.47 8.66 -10.78
CA SER A 134 -0.98 8.49 -10.86
C SER A 134 -1.63 8.94 -9.56
N CYS A 135 -2.41 10.01 -9.63
CA CYS A 135 -3.12 10.60 -8.50
C CYS A 135 -4.60 10.21 -8.53
N ARG A 136 -5.09 9.65 -7.44
CA ARG A 136 -6.53 9.43 -7.19
C ARG A 136 -7.03 10.53 -6.28
N VAL A 137 -8.07 11.22 -6.70
CA VAL A 137 -8.52 12.48 -6.12
C VAL A 137 -10.02 12.43 -5.86
N SER A 138 -10.43 12.98 -4.74
CA SER A 138 -11.84 13.34 -4.49
C SER A 138 -12.06 14.80 -4.87
N ALA A 139 -13.11 15.09 -5.62
CA ALA A 139 -13.51 16.45 -5.99
C ALA A 139 -14.56 16.99 -5.02
N HIS A 140 -14.49 18.28 -4.69
CA HIS A 140 -15.56 18.92 -3.94
C HIS A 140 -16.81 19.06 -4.81
N GLY A 141 -18.00 18.81 -4.22
CA GLY A 141 -19.27 18.82 -4.94
C GLY A 141 -19.65 20.17 -5.61
N ALA A 142 -19.05 21.27 -5.17
CA ALA A 142 -19.25 22.59 -5.77
C ALA A 142 -18.32 22.89 -6.97
N VAL A 143 -17.47 21.94 -7.39
CA VAL A 143 -16.59 22.12 -8.55
C VAL A 143 -17.42 22.09 -9.84
N GLU A 144 -17.39 23.18 -10.61
CA GLU A 144 -18.16 23.31 -11.84
C GLU A 144 -17.65 22.45 -12.99
N SER A 145 -16.34 22.17 -13.02
CA SER A 145 -15.70 21.44 -14.12
C SER A 145 -14.62 20.48 -13.64
N LEU A 146 -14.94 19.18 -13.63
CA LEU A 146 -13.99 18.12 -13.28
C LEU A 146 -12.76 18.07 -14.22
N PRO A 147 -12.88 18.30 -15.56
CA PRO A 147 -11.71 18.38 -16.43
C PRO A 147 -10.76 19.53 -16.07
N GLN A 148 -11.28 20.68 -15.68
CA GLN A 148 -10.46 21.82 -15.25
C GLN A 148 -9.77 21.52 -13.93
N LEU A 149 -10.47 20.93 -12.95
CA LEU A 149 -9.88 20.49 -11.70
C LEU A 149 -8.74 19.49 -11.94
N ALA A 150 -8.96 18.49 -12.80
CA ALA A 150 -7.94 17.53 -13.15
C ALA A 150 -6.70 18.18 -13.80
N GLN A 151 -6.90 19.23 -14.60
CA GLN A 151 -5.80 19.97 -15.19
C GLN A 151 -5.04 20.79 -14.15
N GLN A 152 -5.73 21.45 -13.22
CA GLN A 152 -5.11 22.20 -12.11
C GLN A 152 -4.28 21.28 -11.21
N VAL A 153 -4.82 20.11 -10.86
CA VAL A 153 -4.08 19.09 -10.08
C VAL A 153 -2.83 18.64 -10.84
N ARG A 154 -2.95 18.37 -12.15
CA ARG A 154 -1.82 17.95 -12.98
C ARG A 154 -0.70 19.00 -13.02
N GLU A 155 -1.06 20.25 -13.15
CA GLU A 155 -0.13 21.37 -13.16
C GLU A 155 0.55 21.55 -11.81
N ALA A 156 -0.22 21.51 -10.72
CA ALA A 156 0.29 21.64 -9.36
C ALA A 156 1.30 20.51 -9.03
N VAL A 157 0.99 19.27 -9.41
CA VAL A 157 1.88 18.12 -9.18
C VAL A 157 3.16 18.24 -10.03
N ARG A 158 3.06 18.63 -11.29
CA ARG A 158 4.23 18.86 -12.15
C ARG A 158 5.13 19.94 -11.62
N GLU A 159 4.57 21.09 -11.25
CA GLU A 159 5.32 22.19 -10.66
C GLU A 159 6.02 21.78 -9.36
N ALA A 160 5.33 21.03 -8.50
CA ALA A 160 5.91 20.53 -7.26
C ALA A 160 7.09 19.58 -7.50
N CYS A 161 6.97 18.68 -8.49
CA CYS A 161 8.04 17.76 -8.87
C CYS A 161 9.24 18.49 -9.49
N ASP A 162 9.00 19.39 -10.42
CA ASP A 162 10.05 20.16 -11.09
C ASP A 162 10.80 21.04 -10.09
N LYS A 163 10.08 21.82 -9.30
CA LYS A 163 10.65 22.77 -8.36
C LYS A 163 11.43 22.14 -7.19
N ASN A 164 10.91 21.02 -6.65
CA ASN A 164 11.50 20.42 -5.45
C ASN A 164 12.44 19.25 -5.75
N LEU A 165 12.28 18.58 -6.89
CA LEU A 165 12.99 17.35 -7.22
C LEU A 165 13.78 17.43 -8.53
N GLY A 166 13.53 18.44 -9.36
CA GLY A 166 14.14 18.52 -10.70
C GLY A 166 13.67 17.42 -11.65
N VAL A 167 12.46 16.84 -11.44
CA VAL A 167 11.88 15.79 -12.27
C VAL A 167 10.58 16.24 -12.90
N SER A 168 10.30 15.81 -14.14
CA SER A 168 9.09 16.14 -14.87
C SER A 168 8.32 14.87 -15.26
N PRO A 169 7.65 14.20 -14.31
CA PRO A 169 6.93 12.97 -14.58
C PRO A 169 5.67 13.20 -15.41
N THR A 170 5.21 12.16 -16.09
CA THR A 170 3.86 12.12 -16.63
C THR A 170 2.85 12.03 -15.46
N VAL A 171 1.88 12.95 -15.39
CA VAL A 171 0.90 12.99 -14.30
C VAL A 171 -0.46 12.55 -14.81
N ASN A 172 -0.96 11.43 -14.28
CA ASN A 172 -2.32 10.93 -14.49
C ASN A 172 -3.21 11.30 -13.30
N VAL A 173 -4.39 11.86 -13.56
CA VAL A 173 -5.36 12.23 -12.53
C VAL A 173 -6.64 11.46 -12.75
N HIS A 174 -7.07 10.73 -11.73
CA HIS A 174 -8.32 9.98 -11.67
C HIS A 174 -9.20 10.56 -10.57
N ILE A 175 -10.36 11.09 -10.93
CA ILE A 175 -11.36 11.54 -9.96
C ILE A 175 -12.22 10.32 -9.64
N GLU A 176 -12.14 9.85 -8.38
CA GLU A 176 -12.83 8.62 -7.93
C GLU A 176 -14.03 8.91 -7.05
N ASP A 177 -14.06 10.08 -6.42
CA ASP A 177 -15.05 10.39 -5.40
C ASP A 177 -15.44 11.88 -5.43
N ILE A 178 -16.59 12.19 -4.84
CA ILE A 178 -17.06 13.55 -4.64
C ILE A 178 -17.34 13.75 -3.16
N HIS A 179 -16.71 14.75 -2.56
CA HIS A 179 -16.93 15.09 -1.15
C HIS A 179 -17.65 16.43 -1.00
N HIS A 180 -18.28 16.59 0.15
CA HIS A 180 -18.87 17.85 0.62
C HIS A 180 -18.20 18.18 1.95
N ASP A 181 -17.96 19.46 2.21
CA ASP A 181 -17.53 19.90 3.53
C ASP A 181 -18.75 19.83 4.46
N ASP A 182 -18.60 19.14 5.59
CA ASP A 182 -19.60 19.07 6.65
C ASP A 182 -19.60 20.35 7.49
#